data_c412237717ead02aaab9c07ecbd1c778
#
_entry.id   c412237717ead02aaab9c07ecbd1c778
#
_cell.length_a   1.000
_cell.length_b   1.000
_cell.length_c   1.000
_cell.angle_alpha   90.00
_cell.angle_beta   90.00
_cell.angle_gamma   90.00
#
_symmetry.space_group_name_H-M   'P 1'
#
loop_
_entity.id
_entity.type
_entity.pdbx_description
1 polymer ?
#
loop_
_entity_poly.entity_id
_entity_poly.type
_entity_poly.pdbx_seq_one_letter_code
_entity_poly.pdbx_strand_id
1 'polypeptide(L)'
;MISDASQVRRLLALYCQLMDDRRYEEWSQLFAADGVWALGGHEYRGPAEAKAFMDQLLRDHPRRRTKHLCTNILIDLGTGDGVVTSDYAMLAREPDTAPWTVVAFGRYADRVVRRSDWSGWQLAERRLVNA
;
A
#
# COMPACT_ATOMS: atom_id res chain seq x y z
N MET A 1 -14.03 11.79 17.64
CA MET A 1 -12.59 11.48 17.43
C MET A 1 -12.45 10.11 16.82
N ILE A 2 -11.69 9.99 15.77
CA ILE A 2 -11.44 8.71 15.09
C ILE A 2 -10.32 7.99 15.85
N SER A 3 -10.53 6.72 16.21
CA SER A 3 -9.53 5.92 16.91
C SER A 3 -8.28 5.71 16.05
N ASP A 4 -7.16 5.41 16.69
CA ASP A 4 -5.92 5.09 15.98
C ASP A 4 -6.08 3.87 15.07
N ALA A 5 -6.79 2.84 15.52
CA ALA A 5 -7.05 1.67 14.70
C ALA A 5 -7.85 2.03 13.44
N SER A 6 -8.86 2.90 13.57
CA SER A 6 -9.62 3.37 12.42
C SER A 6 -8.77 4.20 11.46
N GLN A 7 -7.86 5.02 11.99
CA GLN A 7 -6.92 5.78 11.17
C GLN A 7 -5.98 4.85 10.39
N VAL A 8 -5.50 3.79 11.01
CA VAL A 8 -4.65 2.79 10.35
C VAL A 8 -5.44 2.04 9.27
N ARG A 9 -6.69 1.66 9.54
CA ARG A 9 -7.54 1.06 8.50
C ARG A 9 -7.73 2.00 7.32
N ARG A 10 -7.93 3.28 7.58
CA ARG A 10 -8.01 4.30 6.52
C ARG A 10 -6.71 4.36 5.70
N LEU A 11 -5.55 4.29 6.36
CA LEU A 11 -4.25 4.25 5.68
C LEU A 11 -4.18 3.06 4.70
N LEU A 12 -4.62 1.87 5.14
CA LEU A 12 -4.62 0.68 4.28
C LEU A 12 -5.58 0.82 3.10
N ALA A 13 -6.75 1.41 3.33
CA ALA A 13 -7.71 1.66 2.25
C ALA A 13 -7.18 2.69 1.25
N LEU A 14 -6.56 3.76 1.73
CA LEU A 14 -5.94 4.78 0.88
C LEU A 14 -4.83 4.18 0.01
N TYR A 15 -4.01 3.29 0.58
CA TYR A 15 -2.98 2.59 -0.19
C TYR A 15 -3.59 1.92 -1.42
N CYS A 16 -4.68 1.18 -1.23
CA CYS A 16 -5.36 0.50 -2.33
C CYS A 16 -5.98 1.48 -3.33
N GLN A 17 -6.77 2.43 -2.85
CA GLN A 17 -7.53 3.33 -3.74
C GLN A 17 -6.63 4.27 -4.52
N LEU A 18 -5.65 4.88 -3.87
CA LEU A 18 -4.75 5.81 -4.54
C LEU A 18 -3.89 5.10 -5.59
N MET A 19 -3.42 3.88 -5.29
CA MET A 19 -2.68 3.08 -6.25
C MET A 19 -3.56 2.73 -7.46
N ASP A 20 -4.77 2.24 -7.23
CA ASP A 20 -5.69 1.85 -8.28
C ASP A 20 -6.14 3.04 -9.14
N ASP A 21 -6.26 4.22 -8.54
CA ASP A 21 -6.63 5.46 -9.22
C ASP A 21 -5.43 6.15 -9.87
N ARG A 22 -4.25 5.53 -9.83
CA ARG A 22 -3.00 6.04 -10.42
C ARG A 22 -2.58 7.39 -9.84
N ARG A 23 -2.93 7.67 -8.59
CA ARG A 23 -2.56 8.89 -7.87
C ARG A 23 -1.28 8.65 -7.10
N TYR A 24 -0.18 8.42 -7.82
CA TYR A 24 1.06 7.90 -7.24
C TYR A 24 1.80 8.92 -6.39
N GLU A 25 1.66 10.21 -6.66
CA GLU A 25 2.23 11.25 -5.79
C GLU A 25 1.64 11.17 -4.38
N GLU A 26 0.31 11.17 -4.28
CA GLU A 26 -0.37 11.06 -2.98
C GLU A 26 -0.13 9.69 -2.34
N TRP A 27 -0.17 8.63 -3.14
CA TRP A 27 0.08 7.27 -2.68
C TRP A 27 1.46 7.15 -2.03
N SER A 28 2.49 7.72 -2.65
CA SER A 28 3.86 7.64 -2.14
C SER A 28 4.01 8.31 -0.77
N GLN A 29 3.19 9.32 -0.48
CA GLN A 29 3.23 10.03 0.81
C GLN A 29 2.61 9.22 1.95
N LEU A 30 2.02 8.07 1.68
CA LEU A 30 1.59 7.14 2.72
C LEU A 30 2.77 6.45 3.39
N PHE A 31 3.94 6.46 2.77
CA PHE A 31 5.17 5.93 3.35
C PHE A 31 5.90 7.01 4.14
N ALA A 32 6.51 6.59 5.26
CA ALA A 32 7.43 7.45 5.99
C ALA A 32 8.63 7.80 5.10
N ALA A 33 9.34 8.89 5.42
CA ALA A 33 10.47 9.35 4.60
C ALA A 33 11.55 8.27 4.42
N ASP A 34 11.77 7.46 5.46
CA ASP A 34 12.68 6.32 5.46
C ASP A 34 11.95 4.97 5.31
N GLY A 35 10.70 5.01 4.87
CA GLY A 35 9.87 3.81 4.73
C GLY A 35 10.40 2.85 3.68
N VAL A 36 10.08 1.56 3.85
CA VAL A 36 10.51 0.51 2.94
C VAL A 36 9.30 -0.20 2.37
N TRP A 37 9.27 -0.33 1.06
CA TRP A 37 8.26 -1.11 0.34
C TRP A 37 8.97 -2.30 -0.31
N ALA A 38 8.71 -3.51 0.20
CA ALA A 38 9.40 -4.72 -0.22
C ALA A 38 8.49 -5.60 -1.06
N LEU A 39 8.87 -5.81 -2.31
CA LEU A 39 8.15 -6.61 -3.31
C LEU A 39 9.11 -7.64 -3.89
N GLY A 40 8.77 -8.94 -3.79
CA GLY A 40 9.48 -9.96 -4.54
C GLY A 40 11.00 -9.95 -4.35
N GLY A 41 11.48 -9.68 -3.16
CA GLY A 41 12.92 -9.63 -2.87
C GLY A 41 13.58 -8.31 -3.20
N HIS A 42 12.86 -7.34 -3.76
CA HIS A 42 13.38 -5.99 -4.00
C HIS A 42 12.81 -5.01 -2.98
N GLU A 43 13.64 -4.10 -2.49
CA GLU A 43 13.22 -3.06 -1.54
C GLU A 43 13.30 -1.69 -2.20
N TYR A 44 12.18 -0.97 -2.17
CA TYR A 44 12.11 0.42 -2.57
C TYR A 44 12.15 1.27 -1.31
N ARG A 45 13.11 2.20 -1.24
CA ARG A 45 13.36 2.98 -0.03
C ARG A 45 12.90 4.41 -0.22
N GLY A 46 11.93 4.78 0.61
CA GLY A 46 11.35 6.11 0.61
C GLY A 46 10.28 6.32 -0.47
N PRO A 47 9.48 7.40 -0.31
CA PRO A 47 8.40 7.71 -1.24
C PRO A 47 8.86 7.85 -2.69
N ALA A 48 10.02 8.45 -2.93
CA ALA A 48 10.48 8.72 -4.29
C ALA A 48 10.77 7.42 -5.07
N GLU A 49 11.42 6.44 -4.45
CA GLU A 49 11.70 5.16 -5.12
C GLU A 49 10.42 4.38 -5.39
N ALA A 50 9.49 4.35 -4.41
CA ALA A 50 8.22 3.67 -4.59
C ALA A 50 7.43 4.30 -5.75
N LYS A 51 7.35 5.62 -5.79
CA LYS A 51 6.66 6.36 -6.85
C LYS A 51 7.30 6.10 -8.20
N ALA A 52 8.63 6.13 -8.30
CA ALA A 52 9.33 5.91 -9.56
C ALA A 52 9.01 4.53 -10.16
N PHE A 53 8.92 3.50 -9.32
CA PHE A 53 8.52 2.17 -9.77
C PHE A 53 7.10 2.17 -10.35
N MET A 54 6.16 2.80 -9.65
CA MET A 54 4.77 2.86 -10.12
C MET A 54 4.62 3.72 -11.39
N ASP A 55 5.36 4.82 -11.48
CA ASP A 55 5.37 5.64 -12.69
C ASP A 55 5.89 4.86 -13.89
N GLN A 56 6.91 4.01 -13.69
CA GLN A 56 7.44 3.16 -14.76
C GLN A 56 6.43 2.11 -15.18
N LEU A 57 5.74 1.48 -14.24
CA LEU A 57 4.68 0.51 -14.57
C LEU A 57 3.58 1.16 -15.41
N LEU A 58 3.19 2.40 -15.08
CA LEU A 58 2.18 3.10 -15.87
C LEU A 58 2.66 3.40 -17.29
N ARG A 59 3.93 3.78 -17.45
CA ARG A 59 4.50 4.00 -18.78
C ARG A 59 4.54 2.71 -19.61
N ASP A 60 4.85 1.59 -18.96
CA ASP A 60 4.95 0.29 -19.63
C ASP A 60 3.57 -0.31 -19.93
N HIS A 61 2.57 0.02 -19.11
CA HIS A 61 1.22 -0.55 -19.18
C HIS A 61 0.14 0.52 -19.06
N PRO A 62 0.05 1.48 -20.00
CA PRO A 62 -0.83 2.65 -19.85
C PRO A 62 -2.31 2.30 -19.83
N ARG A 63 -2.71 1.15 -20.37
CA ARG A 63 -4.10 0.71 -20.41
C ARG A 63 -4.44 -0.37 -19.39
N ARG A 64 -3.50 -0.69 -18.51
CA ARG A 64 -3.73 -1.65 -17.44
C ARG A 64 -4.46 -0.96 -16.29
N ARG A 65 -5.53 -1.60 -15.82
CA ARG A 65 -6.24 -1.17 -14.61
C ARG A 65 -6.10 -2.25 -13.55
N THR A 66 -6.05 -1.80 -12.30
CA THR A 66 -5.92 -2.70 -11.15
C THR A 66 -6.97 -2.41 -10.12
N LYS A 67 -7.26 -3.42 -9.29
CA LYS A 67 -8.12 -3.30 -8.12
C LYS A 67 -7.49 -4.10 -7.01
N HIS A 68 -7.11 -3.43 -5.93
CA HIS A 68 -6.57 -4.07 -4.74
C HIS A 68 -7.67 -4.22 -3.70
N LEU A 69 -7.77 -5.41 -3.12
CA LEU A 69 -8.66 -5.68 -2.00
C LEU A 69 -7.81 -6.05 -0.81
N CYS A 70 -8.07 -5.43 0.34
CA CYS A 70 -7.33 -5.67 1.58
C CYS A 70 -8.33 -6.12 2.64
N THR A 71 -8.05 -7.26 3.27
CA THR A 71 -8.97 -7.89 4.21
C THR A 71 -8.20 -8.63 5.31
N ASN A 72 -8.92 -9.24 6.26
CA ASN A 72 -8.35 -10.02 7.37
C ASN A 72 -7.30 -9.19 8.13
N ILE A 73 -7.66 -7.97 8.49
CA ILE A 73 -6.74 -6.98 9.05
C ILE A 73 -6.60 -7.19 10.54
N LEU A 74 -5.36 -7.40 10.99
CA LEU A 74 -5.00 -7.46 12.42
C LEU A 74 -4.07 -6.29 12.73
N ILE A 75 -4.46 -5.48 13.71
CA ILE A 75 -3.75 -4.25 14.08
C ILE A 75 -3.35 -4.31 15.54
N ASP A 76 -2.04 -4.15 15.80
CA ASP A 76 -1.48 -4.07 17.16
C ASP A 76 -0.68 -2.77 17.26
N LEU A 77 -1.24 -1.78 17.96
CA LEU A 77 -0.66 -0.45 18.06
C LEU A 77 -0.12 -0.19 19.47
N GLY A 78 1.08 0.38 19.52
CA GLY A 78 1.63 1.07 20.66
C GLY A 78 1.36 2.57 20.57
N THR A 79 2.09 3.37 21.35
CA THR A 79 1.88 4.82 21.42
C THR A 79 2.29 5.52 20.11
N GLY A 80 3.41 5.16 19.53
CA GLY A 80 3.94 5.86 18.35
C GLY A 80 4.19 4.96 17.15
N ASP A 81 4.04 3.65 17.32
CA ASP A 81 4.25 2.67 16.26
C ASP A 81 3.35 1.47 16.45
N GLY A 82 3.38 0.55 15.51
CA GLY A 82 2.62 -0.68 15.59
C GLY A 82 2.91 -1.61 14.43
N VAL A 83 2.31 -2.78 14.51
CA VAL A 83 2.41 -3.80 13.46
C VAL A 83 1.01 -4.14 12.96
N VAL A 84 0.92 -4.39 11.66
CA VAL A 84 -0.33 -4.74 11.00
C VAL A 84 -0.06 -5.90 10.05
N THR A 85 -0.93 -6.88 10.07
CA THR A 85 -0.97 -7.89 9.01
C THR A 85 -2.32 -7.86 8.33
N SER A 86 -2.34 -8.15 7.04
CA SER A 86 -3.58 -8.22 6.28
C SER A 86 -3.37 -9.11 5.07
N ASP A 87 -4.47 -9.57 4.50
CA ASP A 87 -4.41 -10.33 3.26
C ASP A 87 -4.88 -9.45 2.10
N TYR A 88 -4.32 -9.68 0.92
CA TYR A 88 -4.71 -8.92 -0.26
C TYR A 88 -5.01 -9.82 -1.44
N ALA A 89 -5.89 -9.34 -2.29
CA ALA A 89 -6.07 -9.84 -3.64
C ALA A 89 -5.91 -8.66 -4.61
N MET A 90 -5.23 -8.90 -5.72
CA MET A 90 -5.11 -7.93 -6.79
C MET A 90 -5.79 -8.46 -8.03
N LEU A 91 -6.74 -7.70 -8.55
CA LEU A 91 -7.36 -7.95 -9.83
C LEU A 91 -6.76 -6.99 -10.84
N ALA A 92 -6.68 -7.43 -12.09
CA ALA A 92 -6.21 -6.57 -13.16
C ALA A 92 -6.98 -6.85 -14.44
N ARG A 93 -6.95 -5.87 -15.32
CA ARG A 93 -7.41 -5.99 -16.70
C ARG A 93 -6.49 -5.18 -17.59
N GLU A 94 -6.20 -5.71 -18.76
CA GLU A 94 -5.39 -5.04 -19.77
C GLU A 94 -5.78 -5.59 -21.15
N PRO A 95 -6.27 -4.76 -22.06
CA PRO A 95 -6.53 -3.33 -21.89
C PRO A 95 -7.68 -3.07 -20.90
N ASP A 96 -7.97 -1.80 -20.65
CA ASP A 96 -8.96 -1.34 -19.67
C ASP A 96 -10.42 -1.71 -20.01
N THR A 97 -10.64 -2.41 -21.11
CA THR A 97 -11.93 -2.97 -21.52
C THR A 97 -12.00 -4.50 -21.39
N ALA A 98 -10.88 -5.14 -21.04
CA ALA A 98 -10.83 -6.59 -20.87
C ALA A 98 -11.55 -7.02 -19.58
N PRO A 99 -11.95 -8.29 -19.44
CA PRO A 99 -12.51 -8.79 -18.20
C PRO A 99 -11.49 -8.68 -17.05
N TRP A 100 -11.99 -8.44 -15.83
CA TRP A 100 -11.15 -8.50 -14.64
C TRP A 100 -10.73 -9.93 -14.34
N THR A 101 -9.47 -10.11 -13.97
CA THR A 101 -8.96 -11.40 -13.51
C THR A 101 -8.17 -11.22 -12.23
N VAL A 102 -8.16 -12.22 -11.35
CA VAL A 102 -7.31 -12.22 -10.17
C VAL A 102 -5.90 -12.56 -10.64
N VAL A 103 -4.95 -11.64 -10.42
CA VAL A 103 -3.56 -11.80 -10.88
C VAL A 103 -2.59 -12.07 -9.75
N ALA A 104 -2.95 -11.74 -8.51
CA ALA A 104 -2.12 -12.00 -7.35
C ALA A 104 -2.95 -12.01 -6.08
N PHE A 105 -2.50 -12.75 -5.09
CA PHE A 105 -2.98 -12.63 -3.71
C PHE A 105 -1.85 -13.04 -2.78
N GLY A 106 -1.92 -12.58 -1.55
CA GLY A 106 -0.90 -12.86 -0.55
C GLY A 106 -1.17 -12.10 0.73
N ARG A 107 -0.10 -11.84 1.46
CA ARG A 107 -0.19 -11.14 2.74
C ARG A 107 0.72 -9.93 2.77
N TYR A 108 0.21 -8.85 3.37
CA TYR A 108 1.02 -7.72 3.79
C TYR A 108 1.46 -7.90 5.23
N ALA A 109 2.73 -7.65 5.50
CA ALA A 109 3.26 -7.51 6.84
C ALA A 109 3.80 -6.08 6.96
N ASP A 110 3.18 -5.29 7.83
CA ASP A 110 3.44 -3.86 7.92
C ASP A 110 3.96 -3.46 9.27
N ARG A 111 4.82 -2.44 9.27
CA ARG A 111 5.11 -1.63 10.43
C ARG A 111 4.61 -0.22 10.15
N VAL A 112 3.80 0.30 11.05
CA VAL A 112 3.24 1.65 10.95
C VAL A 112 3.82 2.54 12.01
N VAL A 113 3.97 3.83 11.68
CA VAL A 113 4.47 4.84 12.63
C VAL A 113 3.56 6.05 12.58
N ARG A 114 3.41 6.70 13.74
CA ARG A 114 2.68 7.94 13.81
C ARG A 114 3.49 9.04 13.12
N ARG A 115 2.80 9.93 12.40
CA ARG A 115 3.45 11.11 11.83
C ARG A 115 4.03 11.98 12.94
N SER A 116 5.14 12.65 12.66
CA SER A 116 5.83 13.48 13.66
C SER A 116 4.95 14.62 14.21
N ASP A 117 3.99 15.09 13.44
CA ASP A 117 3.04 16.13 13.85
C ASP A 117 1.76 15.56 14.47
N TRP A 118 1.68 14.24 14.69
CA TRP A 118 0.54 13.52 15.24
C TRP A 118 -0.75 13.60 14.41
N SER A 119 -0.65 14.00 13.14
CA SER A 119 -1.79 14.13 12.23
C SER A 119 -2.30 12.81 11.66
N GLY A 120 -1.67 11.70 11.98
CA GLY A 120 -2.05 10.38 11.47
C GLY A 120 -0.87 9.43 11.44
N TRP A 121 -0.99 8.38 10.65
CA TRP A 121 -0.04 7.28 10.58
C TRP A 121 0.54 7.13 9.18
N GLN A 122 1.75 6.57 9.09
CA GLN A 122 2.41 6.25 7.83
C GLN A 122 2.95 4.83 7.86
N LEU A 123 3.18 4.27 6.69
CA LEU A 123 3.87 3.00 6.53
C LEU A 123 5.37 3.22 6.71
N ALA A 124 5.95 2.66 7.78
CA ALA A 124 7.39 2.58 7.94
C ALA A 124 7.97 1.41 7.16
N GLU A 125 7.17 0.36 6.97
CA GLU A 125 7.52 -0.78 6.16
C GLU A 125 6.25 -1.48 5.69
N ARG A 126 6.23 -1.88 4.44
CA ARG A 126 5.22 -2.81 3.94
C ARG A 126 5.92 -3.90 3.14
N ARG A 127 5.77 -5.14 3.60
CA ARG A 127 6.29 -6.32 2.91
C ARG A 127 5.16 -7.13 2.33
N LEU A 128 5.29 -7.50 1.06
CA LEU A 128 4.41 -8.47 0.44
C LEU A 128 5.03 -9.84 0.64
N VAL A 129 4.32 -10.69 1.36
CA VAL A 129 4.77 -12.05 1.65
C VAL A 129 3.75 -13.05 1.10
N ASN A 130 4.24 -14.19 0.66
CA ASN A 130 3.36 -15.27 0.25
C ASN A 130 2.81 -15.96 1.50
N ALA A 131 1.50 -16.07 1.55
CA ALA A 131 0.83 -16.70 2.68
C ALA A 131 0.19 -18.03 2.25
#